data_0ed65733c9ea067d87d0912f562d46ca
#
_entry.id   0ed65733c9ea067d87d0912f562d46ca
#
_cell.length_a   1.000
_cell.length_b   1.000
_cell.length_c   1.000
_cell.angle_alpha   90.00
_cell.angle_beta   90.00
_cell.angle_gamma   90.00
#
_symmetry.space_group_name_H-M   'P 1'
#
loop_
_entity.id
_entity.type
_entity.pdbx_description
1 polymer ?
#
loop_
_entity_poly.entity_id
_entity_poly.type
_entity_poly.pdbx_seq_one_letter_code
_entity_poly.pdbx_strand_id
1 'polypeptide(L)'
;MEKNSKTLSFEFFPPKTASGLERLNNIAQAFEAVPAEYFSVTFGAGGSTQQGTLDTCSLLFDATKTPIAPHISGIGSDKEAILQSLNAYKDKGLKKLVVLRGDLPSGFGSIGDFPYAVNLIDFIIDEFENYFEIEVGSYPETHPEAVSPEQDLKYFCEKMSRDVEGAVTQFFYNPDVYFKFIENCEKLGCSKPITPGIMPIVNKDALFRMAKNCGAKLPNSLITKLDTYSKEDDVKKFGIEYVSSLVQE
;
A
#
# COMPACT_ATOMS: atom_id res chain seq x y z
N MET A 1 3.33 -30.12 -9.14
CA MET A 1 3.94 -29.21 -8.16
C MET A 1 4.25 -27.94 -8.93
N GLU A 2 3.33 -26.99 -8.95
CA GLU A 2 3.60 -25.66 -9.49
C GLU A 2 4.66 -25.01 -8.59
N LYS A 3 5.77 -24.58 -9.20
CA LYS A 3 6.72 -23.69 -8.51
C LYS A 3 5.93 -22.46 -8.09
N ASN A 4 5.77 -22.24 -6.78
CA ASN A 4 5.35 -20.96 -6.24
C ASN A 4 6.32 -19.89 -6.79
N SER A 5 5.98 -19.31 -7.92
CA SER A 5 6.72 -18.15 -8.42
C SER A 5 6.42 -16.99 -7.47
N LYS A 6 7.44 -16.52 -6.77
CA LYS A 6 7.31 -15.30 -5.97
C LYS A 6 6.86 -14.17 -6.90
N THR A 7 5.81 -13.47 -6.55
CA THR A 7 5.33 -12.29 -7.26
C THR A 7 5.97 -11.03 -6.68
N LEU A 8 6.09 -9.99 -7.46
CA LEU A 8 6.64 -8.70 -7.07
C LEU A 8 5.72 -7.60 -7.59
N SER A 9 5.44 -6.61 -6.79
CA SER A 9 4.76 -5.38 -7.19
C SER A 9 5.53 -4.16 -6.67
N PHE A 10 5.30 -3.00 -7.31
CA PHE A 10 5.93 -1.75 -6.89
C PHE A 10 4.87 -0.70 -6.60
N GLU A 11 5.04 0.00 -5.48
CA GLU A 11 4.18 1.10 -5.07
C GLU A 11 4.83 2.45 -5.37
N PHE A 12 4.08 3.33 -6.01
CA PHE A 12 4.50 4.68 -6.36
C PHE A 12 3.65 5.75 -5.69
N PHE A 13 4.29 6.86 -5.35
CA PHE A 13 3.59 8.06 -4.87
C PHE A 13 3.33 9.01 -6.03
N PRO A 14 2.13 9.62 -6.14
CA PRO A 14 1.86 10.64 -7.14
C PRO A 14 2.84 11.81 -7.01
N PRO A 15 3.62 12.13 -8.05
CA PRO A 15 4.53 13.26 -8.01
C PRO A 15 3.78 14.59 -7.98
N LYS A 16 4.34 15.57 -7.26
CA LYS A 16 3.74 16.92 -7.14
C LYS A 16 4.26 17.91 -8.18
N THR A 17 5.23 17.52 -9.00
CA THR A 17 5.89 18.41 -9.98
C THR A 17 6.02 17.72 -11.34
N ALA A 18 6.08 18.50 -12.43
CA ALA A 18 6.29 17.97 -13.77
C ALA A 18 7.60 17.16 -13.89
N SER A 19 8.68 17.64 -13.27
CA SER A 19 9.96 16.91 -13.25
C SER A 19 9.89 15.61 -12.46
N GLY A 20 9.01 15.56 -11.45
CA GLY A 20 8.71 14.34 -10.71
C GLY A 20 7.96 13.32 -11.57
N LEU A 21 6.99 13.77 -12.39
CA LEU A 21 6.27 12.91 -13.34
C LEU A 21 7.20 12.31 -14.39
N GLU A 22 8.09 13.14 -14.98
CA GLU A 22 9.08 12.65 -15.94
C GLU A 22 10.02 11.62 -15.32
N ARG A 23 10.49 11.86 -14.08
CA ARG A 23 11.31 10.89 -13.35
C ARG A 23 10.56 9.60 -13.09
N LEU A 24 9.30 9.67 -12.68
CA LEU A 24 8.47 8.49 -12.43
C LEU A 24 8.31 7.67 -13.71
N ASN A 25 8.03 8.31 -14.84
CA ASN A 25 7.92 7.66 -16.14
C ASN A 25 9.20 6.88 -16.50
N ASN A 26 10.36 7.49 -16.33
CA ASN A 26 11.65 6.84 -16.61
C ASN A 26 11.91 5.66 -15.67
N ILE A 27 11.54 5.77 -14.38
CA ILE A 27 11.66 4.67 -13.40
C ILE A 27 10.73 3.52 -13.78
N ALA A 28 9.47 3.81 -14.12
CA ALA A 28 8.50 2.80 -14.48
C ALA A 28 8.92 2.01 -15.73
N GLN A 29 9.44 2.70 -16.75
CA GLN A 29 9.99 2.05 -17.94
C GLN A 29 11.20 1.18 -17.61
N ALA A 30 12.09 1.61 -16.71
CA ALA A 30 13.21 0.79 -16.27
C ALA A 30 12.74 -0.48 -15.52
N PHE A 31 11.61 -0.38 -14.79
CA PHE A 31 11.04 -1.53 -14.06
C PHE A 31 10.28 -2.51 -14.95
N GLU A 32 9.95 -2.17 -16.20
CA GLU A 32 9.41 -3.16 -17.15
C GLU A 32 10.37 -4.34 -17.41
N ALA A 33 11.67 -4.16 -17.18
CA ALA A 33 12.64 -5.24 -17.25
C ALA A 33 12.52 -6.24 -16.06
N VAL A 34 11.79 -5.88 -15.01
CA VAL A 34 11.52 -6.71 -13.85
C VAL A 34 10.07 -7.20 -13.95
N PRO A 35 9.82 -8.52 -13.96
CA PRO A 35 8.46 -9.04 -14.08
C PRO A 35 7.65 -8.70 -12.81
N ALA A 36 6.99 -7.56 -12.84
CA ALA A 36 6.08 -7.14 -11.78
C ALA A 36 4.65 -7.58 -12.11
N GLU A 37 3.91 -7.99 -11.09
CA GLU A 37 2.50 -8.35 -11.21
C GLU A 37 1.65 -7.11 -11.47
N TYR A 38 1.94 -6.02 -10.77
CA TYR A 38 1.30 -4.72 -10.98
C TYR A 38 2.16 -3.57 -10.41
N PHE A 39 1.83 -2.36 -10.81
CA PHE A 39 2.28 -1.12 -10.18
C PHE A 39 1.11 -0.49 -9.44
N SER A 40 1.24 -0.25 -8.14
CA SER A 40 0.22 0.50 -7.40
C SER A 40 0.59 1.97 -7.27
N VAL A 41 -0.44 2.81 -7.17
CA VAL A 41 -0.29 4.26 -7.01
C VAL A 41 -1.07 4.68 -5.77
N THR A 42 -0.36 5.26 -4.79
CA THR A 42 -0.99 5.65 -3.53
C THR A 42 -2.04 6.73 -3.74
N PHE A 43 -3.09 6.68 -2.92
CA PHE A 43 -4.05 7.77 -2.81
C PHE A 43 -3.39 8.88 -2.00
N GLY A 44 -3.34 10.09 -2.54
CA GLY A 44 -2.56 11.14 -1.93
C GLY A 44 -2.97 11.48 -0.51
N ALA A 45 -2.12 11.10 0.43
CA ALA A 45 -2.23 11.56 1.82
C ALA A 45 -2.05 13.08 1.87
N GLY A 46 -3.00 13.78 2.53
CA GLY A 46 -2.91 15.22 2.76
C GLY A 46 -3.34 16.11 1.60
N GLY A 47 -4.41 15.72 0.85
CA GLY A 47 -5.07 16.62 -0.11
C GLY A 47 -4.40 16.72 -1.48
N SER A 48 -3.49 15.83 -1.84
CA SER A 48 -3.21 15.59 -3.23
C SER A 48 -4.39 14.81 -3.80
N THR A 49 -5.06 15.44 -4.67
CA THR A 49 -6.36 15.18 -5.24
C THR A 49 -6.45 13.76 -5.81
N GLN A 50 -7.65 13.16 -5.74
CA GLN A 50 -8.08 12.03 -6.57
C GLN A 50 -7.54 12.14 -8.00
N GLN A 51 -7.51 13.35 -8.54
CA GLN A 51 -6.96 13.67 -9.85
C GLN A 51 -5.47 13.34 -9.97
N GLY A 52 -4.64 13.63 -8.98
CA GLY A 52 -3.20 13.31 -9.03
C GLY A 52 -2.92 11.81 -9.08
N THR A 53 -3.73 11.00 -8.39
CA THR A 53 -3.66 9.53 -8.49
C THR A 53 -4.08 9.06 -9.88
N LEU A 54 -5.21 9.56 -10.41
CA LEU A 54 -5.70 9.21 -11.74
C LEU A 54 -4.71 9.60 -12.85
N ASP A 55 -4.14 10.81 -12.79
CA ASP A 55 -3.15 11.29 -13.76
C ASP A 55 -1.89 10.41 -13.74
N THR A 56 -1.43 10.04 -12.55
CA THR A 56 -0.27 9.16 -12.36
C THR A 56 -0.56 7.75 -12.88
N CYS A 57 -1.73 7.18 -12.55
CA CYS A 57 -2.16 5.89 -13.08
C CYS A 57 -2.25 5.90 -14.61
N SER A 58 -2.81 6.98 -15.18
CA SER A 58 -2.92 7.14 -16.63
C SER A 58 -1.54 7.20 -17.30
N LEU A 59 -0.61 7.96 -16.73
CA LEU A 59 0.76 8.03 -17.24
C LEU A 59 1.44 6.66 -17.22
N LEU A 60 1.34 5.93 -16.11
CA LEU A 60 1.94 4.59 -15.98
C LEU A 60 1.29 3.58 -16.92
N PHE A 61 -0.05 3.62 -17.05
CA PHE A 61 -0.80 2.75 -17.94
C PHE A 61 -0.40 2.94 -19.41
N ASP A 62 -0.19 4.20 -19.83
CA ASP A 62 0.21 4.53 -21.20
C ASP A 62 1.70 4.25 -21.46
N ALA A 63 2.55 4.29 -20.41
CA ALA A 63 3.99 4.14 -20.52
C ALA A 63 4.49 2.71 -20.37
N THR A 64 3.70 1.82 -19.75
CA THR A 64 4.13 0.45 -19.42
C THR A 64 3.07 -0.58 -19.81
N LYS A 65 3.47 -1.86 -19.84
CA LYS A 65 2.53 -2.99 -20.04
C LYS A 65 2.10 -3.63 -18.72
N THR A 66 2.70 -3.20 -17.63
CA THR A 66 2.40 -3.72 -16.29
C THR A 66 1.02 -3.23 -15.85
N PRO A 67 0.15 -4.09 -15.30
CA PRO A 67 -1.13 -3.68 -14.75
C PRO A 67 -0.98 -2.57 -13.70
N ILE A 68 -1.94 -1.65 -13.66
CA ILE A 68 -1.93 -0.53 -12.71
C ILE A 68 -3.05 -0.71 -11.69
N ALA A 69 -2.71 -0.53 -10.40
CA ALA A 69 -3.61 -0.64 -9.27
C ALA A 69 -3.68 0.69 -8.49
N PRO A 70 -4.61 1.60 -8.79
CA PRO A 70 -4.80 2.79 -7.96
C PRO A 70 -5.21 2.40 -6.55
N HIS A 71 -4.66 3.10 -5.55
CA HIS A 71 -5.24 3.09 -4.22
C HIS A 71 -6.52 3.92 -4.22
N ILE A 72 -7.51 3.50 -3.45
CA ILE A 72 -8.73 4.26 -3.21
C ILE A 72 -9.04 4.27 -1.71
N SER A 73 -9.37 5.45 -1.19
CA SER A 73 -9.63 5.67 0.22
C SER A 73 -11.04 6.19 0.42
N GLY A 74 -11.77 5.60 1.37
CA GLY A 74 -13.16 5.96 1.64
C GLY A 74 -13.35 7.11 2.61
N ILE A 75 -12.42 7.28 3.57
CA ILE A 75 -12.61 8.25 4.64
C ILE A 75 -12.68 9.68 4.13
N GLY A 76 -13.65 10.45 4.62
CA GLY A 76 -13.86 11.83 4.19
C GLY A 76 -14.52 11.99 2.81
N SER A 77 -14.85 10.88 2.13
CA SER A 77 -15.49 10.88 0.83
C SER A 77 -16.97 10.49 0.93
N ASP A 78 -17.80 11.06 0.06
CA ASP A 78 -19.17 10.61 -0.17
C ASP A 78 -19.22 9.55 -1.29
N LYS A 79 -20.37 8.91 -1.42
CA LYS A 79 -20.61 7.88 -2.44
C LYS A 79 -20.41 8.39 -3.86
N GLU A 80 -20.82 9.62 -4.14
CA GLU A 80 -20.75 10.20 -5.48
C GLU A 80 -19.29 10.42 -5.91
N ALA A 81 -18.43 10.95 -5.04
CA ALA A 81 -17.01 11.15 -5.30
C ALA A 81 -16.28 9.82 -5.52
N ILE A 82 -16.60 8.80 -4.71
CA ILE A 82 -16.06 7.45 -4.90
C ILE A 82 -16.51 6.86 -6.23
N LEU A 83 -17.79 6.96 -6.58
CA LEU A 83 -18.33 6.46 -7.82
C LEU A 83 -17.70 7.13 -9.06
N GLN A 84 -17.49 8.45 -9.00
CA GLN A 84 -16.79 9.18 -10.06
C GLN A 84 -15.35 8.65 -10.25
N SER A 85 -14.61 8.42 -9.17
CA SER A 85 -13.24 7.89 -9.23
C SER A 85 -13.21 6.48 -9.80
N LEU A 86 -14.11 5.60 -9.36
CA LEU A 86 -14.19 4.22 -9.82
C LEU A 86 -14.57 4.15 -11.31
N ASN A 87 -15.53 4.98 -11.76
CA ASN A 87 -15.86 5.07 -13.17
C ASN A 87 -14.69 5.55 -14.02
N ALA A 88 -13.93 6.57 -13.56
CA ALA A 88 -12.73 7.03 -14.26
C ALA A 88 -11.67 5.94 -14.37
N TYR A 89 -11.47 5.13 -13.33
CA TYR A 89 -10.58 3.96 -13.38
C TYR A 89 -11.09 2.90 -14.35
N LYS A 90 -12.38 2.62 -14.33
CA LYS A 90 -13.02 1.67 -15.25
C LYS A 90 -12.90 2.12 -16.71
N ASP A 91 -13.17 3.39 -17.00
CA ASP A 91 -13.08 3.97 -18.35
C ASP A 91 -11.65 3.94 -18.89
N LYS A 92 -10.65 4.06 -18.03
CA LYS A 92 -9.22 3.87 -18.38
C LYS A 92 -8.85 2.38 -18.57
N GLY A 93 -9.71 1.44 -18.18
CA GLY A 93 -9.47 0.00 -18.29
C GLY A 93 -8.66 -0.58 -17.12
N LEU A 94 -8.55 0.13 -16.01
CA LEU A 94 -7.89 -0.37 -14.80
C LEU A 94 -8.77 -1.44 -14.14
N LYS A 95 -8.17 -2.56 -13.76
CA LYS A 95 -8.86 -3.73 -13.20
C LYS A 95 -8.56 -3.97 -11.74
N LYS A 96 -7.35 -3.61 -11.29
CA LYS A 96 -6.93 -3.80 -9.89
C LYS A 96 -7.16 -2.54 -9.07
N LEU A 97 -7.48 -2.73 -7.78
CA LEU A 97 -7.58 -1.67 -6.79
C LEU A 97 -6.86 -2.08 -5.51
N VAL A 98 -6.26 -1.12 -4.82
CA VAL A 98 -5.88 -1.26 -3.40
C VAL A 98 -6.84 -0.41 -2.58
N VAL A 99 -7.73 -1.07 -1.83
CA VAL A 99 -8.81 -0.41 -1.08
C VAL A 99 -8.39 -0.19 0.36
N LEU A 100 -8.42 1.06 0.78
CA LEU A 100 -7.99 1.52 2.10
C LEU A 100 -9.12 2.27 2.82
N ARG A 101 -9.05 2.35 4.14
CA ARG A 101 -9.86 3.30 4.89
C ARG A 101 -9.38 4.73 4.61
N GLY A 102 -8.08 4.91 4.66
CA GLY A 102 -7.40 6.20 4.67
C GLY A 102 -7.33 6.83 6.05
N ASP A 103 -6.57 7.92 6.15
CA ASP A 103 -6.39 8.71 7.36
C ASP A 103 -7.24 9.97 7.29
N LEU A 104 -7.90 10.34 8.41
CA LEU A 104 -8.61 11.60 8.49
C LEU A 104 -7.61 12.76 8.46
N PRO A 105 -7.67 13.64 7.47
CA PRO A 105 -6.84 14.84 7.48
C PRO A 105 -7.14 15.69 8.71
N SER A 106 -6.12 16.26 9.34
CA SER A 106 -6.27 17.17 10.47
C SER A 106 -7.19 18.33 10.08
N GLY A 107 -8.29 18.52 10.83
CA GLY A 107 -9.27 19.59 10.59
C GLY A 107 -10.44 19.21 9.67
N PHE A 108 -10.56 17.97 9.20
CA PHE A 108 -11.73 17.50 8.48
C PHE A 108 -12.89 17.21 9.44
N GLY A 109 -14.04 17.81 9.18
CA GLY A 109 -15.22 17.71 10.06
C GLY A 109 -16.15 16.52 9.80
N SER A 110 -15.93 15.72 8.75
CA SER A 110 -16.80 14.61 8.38
C SER A 110 -16.00 13.34 8.06
N ILE A 111 -16.50 12.22 8.57
CA ILE A 111 -15.96 10.87 8.26
C ILE A 111 -16.35 10.43 6.84
N GLY A 112 -17.36 11.06 6.21
CA GLY A 112 -17.92 10.64 4.94
C GLY A 112 -18.83 9.42 5.07
N ASP A 113 -19.15 8.81 3.92
CA ASP A 113 -20.06 7.65 3.85
C ASP A 113 -19.35 6.31 4.15
N PHE A 114 -18.01 6.30 4.15
CA PHE A 114 -17.20 5.09 4.30
C PHE A 114 -16.27 5.19 5.52
N PRO A 115 -16.77 5.03 6.74
CA PRO A 115 -15.96 5.13 7.96
C PRO A 115 -14.90 4.04 8.08
N TYR A 116 -15.10 2.90 7.43
CA TYR A 116 -14.19 1.75 7.42
C TYR A 116 -13.98 1.22 6.00
N ALA A 117 -12.81 0.61 5.76
CA ALA A 117 -12.50 0.02 4.47
C ALA A 117 -13.52 -1.05 4.03
N VAL A 118 -14.09 -1.81 4.96
CA VAL A 118 -15.11 -2.82 4.66
C VAL A 118 -16.35 -2.21 4.01
N ASN A 119 -16.77 -1.00 4.42
CA ASN A 119 -17.91 -0.31 3.82
C ASN A 119 -17.63 0.09 2.36
N LEU A 120 -16.40 0.51 2.09
CA LEU A 120 -15.98 0.84 0.73
C LEU A 120 -15.87 -0.41 -0.14
N ILE A 121 -15.34 -1.51 0.40
CA ILE A 121 -15.26 -2.80 -0.31
C ILE A 121 -16.67 -3.28 -0.69
N ASP A 122 -17.60 -3.31 0.28
CA ASP A 122 -18.98 -3.74 0.05
C ASP A 122 -19.64 -2.86 -1.04
N PHE A 123 -19.44 -1.54 -0.99
CA PHE A 123 -19.94 -0.60 -2.01
C PHE A 123 -19.34 -0.86 -3.41
N ILE A 124 -18.04 -1.13 -3.52
CA ILE A 124 -17.38 -1.43 -4.80
C ILE A 124 -17.96 -2.71 -5.40
N ILE A 125 -18.12 -3.75 -4.58
CA ILE A 125 -18.67 -5.04 -5.01
C ILE A 125 -20.12 -4.86 -5.49
N ASP A 126 -20.95 -4.11 -4.75
CA ASP A 126 -22.37 -3.88 -5.09
C ASP A 126 -22.53 -3.08 -6.39
N GLU A 127 -21.69 -2.06 -6.64
CA GLU A 127 -21.83 -1.16 -7.80
C GLU A 127 -21.12 -1.69 -9.06
N PHE A 128 -20.07 -2.48 -8.92
CA PHE A 128 -19.22 -2.91 -10.05
C PHE A 128 -19.16 -4.43 -10.22
N GLU A 129 -19.84 -5.20 -9.37
CA GLU A 129 -19.77 -6.66 -9.38
C GLU A 129 -18.30 -7.14 -9.35
N ASN A 130 -17.91 -8.02 -10.25
CA ASN A 130 -16.55 -8.57 -10.36
C ASN A 130 -15.65 -7.78 -11.35
N TYR A 131 -15.94 -6.50 -11.60
CA TYR A 131 -15.11 -5.72 -12.52
C TYR A 131 -13.72 -5.46 -11.97
N PHE A 132 -13.61 -5.17 -10.67
CA PHE A 132 -12.35 -4.87 -10.00
C PHE A 132 -11.84 -6.05 -9.19
N GLU A 133 -10.54 -6.34 -9.34
CA GLU A 133 -9.76 -7.19 -8.46
C GLU A 133 -9.29 -6.35 -7.27
N ILE A 134 -9.73 -6.68 -6.07
CA ILE A 134 -9.50 -5.85 -4.88
C ILE A 134 -8.41 -6.46 -4.00
N GLU A 135 -7.39 -5.68 -3.68
CA GLU A 135 -6.48 -5.91 -2.56
C GLU A 135 -6.75 -4.92 -1.43
N VAL A 136 -6.43 -5.29 -0.20
CA VAL A 136 -6.66 -4.44 0.98
C VAL A 136 -5.37 -4.20 1.75
N GLY A 137 -5.30 -3.09 2.48
CA GLY A 137 -4.20 -2.82 3.40
C GLY A 137 -4.30 -3.63 4.69
N SER A 138 -3.15 -4.03 5.26
CA SER A 138 -3.04 -4.69 6.55
C SER A 138 -1.88 -4.13 7.38
N TYR A 139 -1.92 -4.35 8.69
CA TYR A 139 -0.92 -3.84 9.63
C TYR A 139 -0.37 -4.99 10.49
N PRO A 140 0.83 -5.52 10.18
CA PRO A 140 1.41 -6.60 10.95
C PRO A 140 1.69 -6.22 12.41
N GLU A 141 1.95 -4.94 12.66
CA GLU A 141 2.28 -4.38 13.98
C GLU A 141 1.09 -3.69 14.69
N THR A 142 -0.12 -3.87 14.19
CA THR A 142 -1.35 -3.21 14.66
C THR A 142 -1.52 -1.78 14.12
N HIS A 143 -2.72 -1.46 13.67
CA HIS A 143 -3.05 -0.11 13.20
C HIS A 143 -2.94 0.92 14.34
N PRO A 144 -2.32 2.10 14.13
CA PRO A 144 -2.12 3.10 15.19
C PRO A 144 -3.41 3.55 15.90
N GLU A 145 -4.54 3.55 15.19
CA GLU A 145 -5.85 3.93 15.73
C GLU A 145 -6.67 2.74 16.25
N ALA A 146 -6.13 1.51 16.22
CA ALA A 146 -6.85 0.35 16.72
C ALA A 146 -6.99 0.37 18.24
N VAL A 147 -8.14 -0.07 18.75
CA VAL A 147 -8.41 -0.16 20.19
C VAL A 147 -7.54 -1.24 20.85
N SER A 148 -7.35 -2.36 20.15
CA SER A 148 -6.43 -3.43 20.57
C SER A 148 -5.94 -4.23 19.37
N PRO A 149 -4.80 -4.95 19.50
CA PRO A 149 -4.30 -5.83 18.46
C PRO A 149 -5.29 -6.93 18.04
N GLU A 150 -6.02 -7.48 18.99
CA GLU A 150 -7.01 -8.55 18.74
C GLU A 150 -8.19 -8.02 17.93
N GLN A 151 -8.63 -6.80 18.21
CA GLN A 151 -9.72 -6.18 17.48
C GLN A 151 -9.31 -5.77 16.07
N ASP A 152 -8.09 -5.23 15.90
CA ASP A 152 -7.52 -4.90 14.59
C ASP A 152 -7.43 -6.14 13.69
N LEU A 153 -6.89 -7.23 14.22
CA LEU A 153 -6.81 -8.52 13.54
C LEU A 153 -8.18 -9.05 13.13
N LYS A 154 -9.19 -8.95 14.03
CA LYS A 154 -10.56 -9.36 13.73
C LYS A 154 -11.16 -8.54 12.57
N TYR A 155 -11.01 -7.24 12.60
CA TYR A 155 -11.49 -6.37 11.51
C TYR A 155 -10.74 -6.61 10.19
N PHE A 156 -9.45 -6.92 10.28
CA PHE A 156 -8.70 -7.34 9.09
C PHE A 156 -9.26 -8.64 8.50
N CYS A 157 -9.48 -9.68 9.32
CA CYS A 157 -10.06 -10.94 8.85
C CYS A 157 -11.49 -10.74 8.31
N GLU A 158 -12.25 -9.82 8.87
CA GLU A 158 -13.57 -9.44 8.34
C GLU A 158 -13.47 -8.84 6.94
N LYS A 159 -12.51 -7.94 6.67
CA LYS A 159 -12.25 -7.44 5.31
C LYS A 159 -11.90 -8.59 4.35
N MET A 160 -11.01 -9.47 4.78
CA MET A 160 -10.54 -10.61 3.99
C MET A 160 -11.64 -11.64 3.71
N SER A 161 -12.74 -11.64 4.47
CA SER A 161 -13.90 -12.51 4.19
C SER A 161 -14.77 -12.03 3.03
N ARG A 162 -14.57 -10.77 2.55
CA ARG A 162 -15.24 -10.25 1.36
C ARG A 162 -14.63 -10.84 0.09
N ASP A 163 -15.20 -10.52 -1.06
CA ASP A 163 -14.65 -10.89 -2.37
C ASP A 163 -13.46 -9.98 -2.71
N VAL A 164 -12.32 -10.30 -2.10
CA VAL A 164 -11.03 -9.63 -2.29
C VAL A 164 -9.98 -10.67 -2.65
N GLU A 165 -8.98 -10.32 -3.46
CA GLU A 165 -7.92 -11.23 -3.90
C GLU A 165 -6.90 -11.51 -2.79
N GLY A 166 -6.57 -10.49 -2.01
CA GLY A 166 -5.55 -10.57 -0.98
C GLY A 166 -5.32 -9.26 -0.24
N ALA A 167 -4.19 -9.17 0.42
CA ALA A 167 -3.78 -7.96 1.13
C ALA A 167 -2.30 -7.63 0.92
N VAL A 168 -1.98 -6.34 1.05
CA VAL A 168 -0.60 -5.85 1.16
C VAL A 168 -0.40 -5.29 2.57
N THR A 169 0.71 -5.63 3.22
CA THR A 169 0.99 -5.12 4.56
C THR A 169 1.58 -3.72 4.52
N GLN A 170 1.38 -2.95 5.59
CA GLN A 170 2.26 -1.84 5.91
C GLN A 170 3.70 -2.37 6.03
N PHE A 171 4.69 -1.56 5.65
CA PHE A 171 6.08 -1.97 5.74
C PHE A 171 6.50 -2.23 7.19
N PHE A 172 7.44 -3.16 7.37
CA PHE A 172 8.04 -3.53 8.64
C PHE A 172 9.53 -3.82 8.46
N TYR A 173 10.28 -3.87 9.58
CA TYR A 173 11.73 -4.13 9.58
C TYR A 173 12.14 -5.28 10.52
N ASN A 174 11.16 -6.01 11.05
CA ASN A 174 11.36 -7.26 11.77
C ASN A 174 10.46 -8.33 11.13
N PRO A 175 11.00 -9.38 10.49
CA PRO A 175 10.22 -10.42 9.83
C PRO A 175 9.32 -11.20 10.79
N ASP A 176 9.71 -11.34 12.08
CA ASP A 176 8.91 -12.05 13.07
C ASP A 176 7.49 -11.47 13.22
N VAL A 177 7.33 -10.14 13.06
CA VAL A 177 6.00 -9.52 13.18
C VAL A 177 5.08 -9.95 12.03
N TYR A 178 5.66 -10.11 10.83
CA TYR A 178 4.91 -10.60 9.67
C TYR A 178 4.49 -12.06 9.85
N PHE A 179 5.43 -12.94 10.19
CA PHE A 179 5.11 -14.36 10.40
C PHE A 179 4.12 -14.56 11.53
N LYS A 180 4.25 -13.81 12.62
CA LYS A 180 3.28 -13.86 13.71
C LYS A 180 1.89 -13.35 13.29
N PHE A 181 1.84 -12.34 12.46
CA PHE A 181 0.59 -11.82 11.90
C PHE A 181 -0.09 -12.88 11.02
N ILE A 182 0.64 -13.54 10.12
CA ILE A 182 0.13 -14.62 9.27
C ILE A 182 -0.41 -15.77 10.14
N GLU A 183 0.37 -16.25 11.11
CA GLU A 183 -0.07 -17.32 12.05
C GLU A 183 -1.39 -16.96 12.74
N ASN A 184 -1.53 -15.71 13.17
CA ASN A 184 -2.74 -15.25 13.84
C ASN A 184 -3.94 -15.14 12.88
N CYS A 185 -3.72 -14.71 11.63
CA CYS A 185 -4.73 -14.71 10.58
C CYS A 185 -5.25 -16.12 10.28
N GLU A 186 -4.34 -17.09 10.13
CA GLU A 186 -4.69 -18.50 9.88
C GLU A 186 -5.54 -19.09 11.01
N LYS A 187 -5.20 -18.79 12.28
CA LYS A 187 -6.00 -19.21 13.44
C LYS A 187 -7.43 -18.68 13.42
N LEU A 188 -7.67 -17.55 12.77
CA LEU A 188 -9.00 -16.96 12.57
C LEU A 188 -9.66 -17.39 11.24
N GLY A 189 -9.04 -18.33 10.50
CA GLY A 189 -9.57 -18.83 9.23
C GLY A 189 -9.32 -17.91 8.03
N CYS A 190 -8.46 -16.89 8.17
CA CYS A 190 -8.07 -16.03 7.07
C CYS A 190 -6.90 -16.69 6.32
N SER A 191 -7.17 -17.20 5.10
CA SER A 191 -6.21 -17.97 4.30
C SER A 191 -5.87 -17.34 2.94
N LYS A 192 -6.43 -16.18 2.61
CA LYS A 192 -6.10 -15.46 1.38
C LYS A 192 -4.68 -14.91 1.43
N PRO A 193 -4.02 -14.70 0.27
CA PRO A 193 -2.66 -14.20 0.22
C PRO A 193 -2.49 -12.86 0.94
N ILE A 194 -1.38 -12.73 1.68
CA ILE A 194 -0.99 -11.47 2.33
C ILE A 194 0.45 -11.18 1.89
N THR A 195 0.61 -10.18 1.04
CA THR A 195 1.91 -9.79 0.47
C THR A 195 2.65 -8.86 1.44
N PRO A 196 3.90 -9.16 1.83
CA PRO A 196 4.67 -8.28 2.69
C PRO A 196 5.03 -6.98 1.97
N GLY A 197 4.68 -5.84 2.55
CA GLY A 197 5.11 -4.52 2.12
C GLY A 197 6.52 -4.22 2.62
N ILE A 198 7.42 -3.88 1.71
CA ILE A 198 8.83 -3.58 2.03
C ILE A 198 9.17 -2.18 1.55
N MET A 199 9.67 -1.33 2.44
CA MET A 199 10.10 0.02 2.09
C MET A 199 11.63 0.11 2.06
N PRO A 200 12.24 0.49 0.91
CA PRO A 200 13.68 0.71 0.82
C PRO A 200 14.16 1.82 1.75
N ILE A 201 15.34 1.63 2.35
CA ILE A 201 15.99 2.64 3.21
C ILE A 201 16.96 3.44 2.34
N VAL A 202 16.57 4.65 1.96
CA VAL A 202 17.40 5.55 1.12
C VAL A 202 17.78 6.85 1.84
N ASN A 203 17.01 7.24 2.85
CA ASN A 203 17.24 8.44 3.65
C ASN A 203 16.75 8.21 5.08
N LYS A 204 17.59 8.49 6.08
CA LYS A 204 17.32 8.24 7.48
C LYS A 204 16.14 9.04 8.02
N ASP A 205 16.09 10.34 7.73
CA ASP A 205 15.03 11.22 8.23
C ASP A 205 13.67 10.88 7.61
N ALA A 206 13.67 10.53 6.33
CA ALA A 206 12.47 10.04 5.65
C ALA A 206 11.97 8.74 6.27
N LEU A 207 12.87 7.78 6.56
CA LEU A 207 12.53 6.54 7.23
C LEU A 207 11.87 6.79 8.58
N PHE A 208 12.50 7.58 9.45
CA PHE A 208 11.96 7.85 10.79
C PHE A 208 10.61 8.56 10.75
N ARG A 209 10.45 9.52 9.84
CA ARG A 209 9.18 10.21 9.63
C ARG A 209 8.08 9.26 9.17
N MET A 210 8.37 8.42 8.17
CA MET A 210 7.41 7.43 7.65
C MET A 210 7.04 6.40 8.71
N ALA A 211 8.03 5.82 9.40
CA ALA A 211 7.79 4.85 10.47
C ALA A 211 6.91 5.42 11.58
N LYS A 212 7.19 6.67 12.00
CA LYS A 212 6.35 7.37 13.00
C LYS A 212 4.91 7.57 12.54
N ASN A 213 4.71 7.98 11.27
CA ASN A 213 3.38 8.24 10.74
C ASN A 213 2.55 6.96 10.56
N CYS A 214 3.19 5.89 10.13
CA CYS A 214 2.54 4.60 9.87
C CYS A 214 2.48 3.66 11.09
N GLY A 215 3.08 4.06 12.23
CA GLY A 215 3.15 3.22 13.41
C GLY A 215 4.12 2.03 13.30
N ALA A 216 4.97 1.98 12.25
CA ALA A 216 5.94 0.92 12.07
C ALA A 216 7.10 1.05 13.07
N LYS A 217 7.46 -0.07 13.71
CA LYS A 217 8.54 -0.11 14.69
C LYS A 217 9.88 -0.34 14.00
N LEU A 218 10.85 0.50 14.34
CA LEU A 218 12.22 0.32 13.88
C LEU A 218 13.01 -0.46 14.94
N PRO A 219 13.66 -1.60 14.61
CA PRO A 219 14.53 -2.30 15.53
C PRO A 219 15.65 -1.40 16.05
N ASN A 220 15.98 -1.51 17.34
CA ASN A 220 17.07 -0.70 17.94
C ASN A 220 18.41 -0.90 17.23
N SER A 221 18.69 -2.11 16.76
CA SER A 221 19.89 -2.42 15.98
C SER A 221 19.94 -1.64 14.67
N LEU A 222 18.80 -1.50 13.97
CA LEU A 222 18.69 -0.70 12.75
C LEU A 222 18.94 0.79 13.05
N ILE A 223 18.29 1.33 14.09
CA ILE A 223 18.47 2.73 14.50
C ILE A 223 19.93 3.02 14.84
N THR A 224 20.52 2.21 15.73
CA THR A 224 21.92 2.37 16.17
C THR A 224 22.88 2.33 14.98
N LYS A 225 22.63 1.44 14.02
CA LYS A 225 23.49 1.32 12.84
C LYS A 225 23.34 2.53 11.92
N LEU A 226 22.13 3.00 11.68
CA LEU A 226 21.87 4.21 10.88
C LEU A 226 22.51 5.46 11.51
N ASP A 227 22.59 5.52 12.84
CA ASP A 227 23.21 6.64 13.57
C ASP A 227 24.73 6.72 13.37
N THR A 228 25.38 5.65 12.93
CA THR A 228 26.81 5.67 12.60
C THR A 228 27.13 6.30 11.25
N TYR A 229 26.14 6.49 10.38
CA TYR A 229 26.35 7.03 9.04
C TYR A 229 26.05 8.54 8.99
N SER A 230 26.98 9.29 8.43
CA SER A 230 26.84 10.75 8.18
C SER A 230 26.58 11.09 6.71
N LYS A 231 26.84 10.16 5.78
CA LYS A 231 26.65 10.35 4.34
C LYS A 231 25.44 9.58 3.85
N GLU A 232 24.65 10.21 2.97
CA GLU A 232 23.48 9.57 2.37
C GLU A 232 23.80 8.30 1.58
N ASP A 233 24.95 8.28 0.89
CA ASP A 233 25.36 7.11 0.10
C ASP A 233 25.67 5.89 0.98
N ASP A 234 26.22 6.10 2.19
CA ASP A 234 26.45 5.03 3.16
C ASP A 234 25.11 4.51 3.71
N VAL A 235 24.14 5.41 3.96
CA VAL A 235 22.78 5.04 4.36
C VAL A 235 22.11 4.21 3.28
N LYS A 236 22.20 4.62 2.00
CA LYS A 236 21.61 3.88 0.87
C LYS A 236 22.23 2.49 0.73
N LYS A 237 23.56 2.40 0.79
CA LYS A 237 24.27 1.12 0.68
C LYS A 237 23.85 0.16 1.79
N PHE A 238 23.88 0.62 3.04
CA PHE A 238 23.44 -0.17 4.17
C PHE A 238 21.95 -0.54 4.04
N GLY A 239 21.12 0.39 3.60
CA GLY A 239 19.68 0.18 3.40
C GLY A 239 19.38 -0.92 2.39
N ILE A 240 20.12 -0.97 1.28
CA ILE A 240 20.02 -2.04 0.28
C ILE A 240 20.40 -3.39 0.91
N GLU A 241 21.52 -3.45 1.64
CA GLU A 241 21.99 -4.68 2.28
C GLU A 241 20.96 -5.17 3.33
N TYR A 242 20.45 -4.27 4.17
CA TYR A 242 19.49 -4.60 5.22
C TYR A 242 18.17 -5.12 4.65
N VAL A 243 17.60 -4.39 3.68
CA VAL A 243 16.32 -4.77 3.06
C VAL A 243 16.46 -6.05 2.22
N SER A 244 17.60 -6.25 1.55
CA SER A 244 17.87 -7.50 0.83
C SER A 244 17.92 -8.70 1.78
N SER A 245 18.50 -8.56 2.98
CA SER A 245 18.47 -9.61 3.99
C SER A 245 17.05 -9.87 4.50
N LEU A 246 16.30 -8.80 4.79
CA LEU A 246 14.90 -8.91 5.24
C LEU A 246 14.02 -9.69 4.25
N VAL A 247 14.22 -9.49 2.95
CA VAL A 247 13.45 -10.19 1.89
C VAL A 247 13.87 -11.66 1.72
N GLN A 248 15.07 -12.03 2.14
CA GLN A 248 15.58 -13.41 2.06
C GLN A 248 15.08 -14.29 3.22
N GLU A 249 14.70 -13.71 4.32
CA GLU A 249 14.09 -14.41 5.47
C GLU A 249 12.63 -14.76 5.20
#